data_2cf08fbc66297fb19e74d6ba2d59b518
#
_entry.id   2cf08fbc66297fb19e74d6ba2d59b518
#
_cell.length_a   1.000
_cell.length_b   1.000
_cell.length_c   1.000
_cell.angle_alpha   90.00
_cell.angle_beta   90.00
_cell.angle_gamma   90.00
#
_symmetry.space_group_name_H-M   'P 1'
#
loop_
_entity.id
_entity.type
_entity.pdbx_description
1 polymer ?
#
loop_
_entity_poly.entity_id
_entity_poly.type
_entity_poly.pdbx_seq_one_letter_code
_entity_poly.pdbx_strand_id
1 'polypeptide(L)'
;MGVWQLLMAVSAAASALSRAGETHAKVNTSAAAHFHSFRKKFHRLYEVDSEELIRRRLYFQNATLRHLYLNSFSTEPQSARWNSACGSCWAFSVVGAVQSVYAIGGSQLEQLSVQQVVDCSFKNKGCDGGSPSVALTWLKQTKVKLVTQSDYPYKAKTGICHFFSRSHGGVSVKDFSLQDFSGQEEAMMGQLVQNGPLAVIVDAVSWQDYLGGIIQHHCTSQWSNHAVLVVGYDTTGEIPYWIVQNSWGTSWGNEGYVYVKIGSNVCGIAESVAAVFL
;
A
#
# COMPACT_ATOMS: atom_id res chain seq x y z
N MET A 1 19.87 -9.30 -51.63
CA MET A 1 19.75 -9.28 -50.16
C MET A 1 18.27 -9.11 -49.81
N GLY A 2 17.48 -10.12 -49.65
CA GLY A 2 16.06 -9.87 -49.38
C GLY A 2 15.26 -11.05 -48.83
N VAL A 3 15.49 -12.23 -49.34
CA VAL A 3 14.60 -13.37 -49.02
C VAL A 3 15.03 -14.11 -47.73
N TRP A 4 16.30 -14.19 -47.45
CA TRP A 4 16.83 -14.86 -46.24
C TRP A 4 16.61 -14.04 -44.95
N GLN A 5 16.61 -12.72 -45.04
CA GLN A 5 16.28 -11.88 -43.85
C GLN A 5 14.80 -11.89 -43.49
N LEU A 6 13.91 -12.03 -44.49
CA LEU A 6 12.48 -12.20 -44.20
C LEU A 6 12.13 -13.55 -43.55
N LEU A 7 12.77 -14.64 -44.00
CA LEU A 7 12.57 -15.98 -43.44
C LEU A 7 13.06 -16.08 -41.99
N MET A 8 14.17 -15.41 -41.65
CA MET A 8 14.68 -15.37 -40.28
C MET A 8 13.79 -14.54 -39.35
N ALA A 9 13.22 -13.42 -39.83
CA ALA A 9 12.29 -12.60 -39.06
C ALA A 9 10.94 -13.32 -38.80
N VAL A 10 10.42 -14.06 -39.77
CA VAL A 10 9.18 -14.84 -39.62
C VAL A 10 9.38 -16.01 -38.64
N SER A 11 10.55 -16.69 -38.70
CA SER A 11 10.85 -17.79 -37.77
C SER A 11 11.04 -17.29 -36.32
N ALA A 12 11.69 -16.13 -36.14
CA ALA A 12 11.84 -15.50 -34.82
C ALA A 12 10.49 -15.04 -34.24
N ALA A 13 9.62 -14.49 -35.05
CA ALA A 13 8.28 -14.09 -34.64
C ALA A 13 7.39 -15.29 -34.27
N ALA A 14 7.46 -16.37 -35.07
CA ALA A 14 6.73 -17.61 -34.78
C ALA A 14 7.22 -18.29 -33.48
N SER A 15 8.54 -18.28 -33.23
CA SER A 15 9.10 -18.84 -31.96
C SER A 15 8.77 -17.96 -30.76
N ALA A 16 8.69 -16.64 -30.91
CA ALA A 16 8.26 -15.72 -29.84
C ALA A 16 6.76 -15.90 -29.49
N LEU A 17 5.90 -16.07 -30.49
CA LEU A 17 4.48 -16.34 -30.32
C LEU A 17 4.21 -17.72 -29.69
N SER A 18 4.99 -18.76 -30.07
CA SER A 18 4.94 -20.08 -29.43
C SER A 18 5.35 -20.04 -27.98
N ARG A 19 6.44 -19.35 -27.63
CA ARG A 19 6.90 -19.18 -26.23
C ARG A 19 5.90 -18.36 -25.41
N ALA A 20 5.28 -17.33 -25.99
CA ALA A 20 4.22 -16.56 -25.32
C ALA A 20 2.98 -17.45 -25.06
N GLY A 21 2.58 -18.29 -26.00
CA GLY A 21 1.47 -19.24 -25.83
C GLY A 21 1.73 -20.29 -24.73
N GLU A 22 2.95 -20.84 -24.66
CA GLU A 22 3.34 -21.80 -23.63
C GLU A 22 3.45 -21.17 -22.23
N THR A 23 3.94 -19.93 -22.14
CA THR A 23 3.96 -19.18 -20.87
C THR A 23 2.56 -18.84 -20.40
N HIS A 24 1.65 -18.41 -21.29
CA HIS A 24 0.26 -18.17 -20.96
C HIS A 24 -0.47 -19.43 -20.47
N ALA A 25 -0.27 -20.58 -21.12
CA ALA A 25 -0.86 -21.84 -20.70
C ALA A 25 -0.36 -22.31 -19.33
N LYS A 26 0.95 -22.21 -19.06
CA LYS A 26 1.54 -22.54 -17.76
C LYS A 26 1.08 -21.59 -16.64
N VAL A 27 0.93 -20.31 -16.93
CA VAL A 27 0.42 -19.32 -15.96
C VAL A 27 -1.03 -19.59 -15.64
N ASN A 28 -1.88 -19.92 -16.61
CA ASN A 28 -3.29 -20.23 -16.39
C ASN A 28 -3.51 -21.47 -15.51
N THR A 29 -2.72 -22.52 -15.69
CA THR A 29 -2.77 -23.70 -14.82
C THR A 29 -2.26 -23.43 -13.41
N SER A 30 -1.20 -22.67 -13.28
CA SER A 30 -0.66 -22.24 -11.98
C SER A 30 -1.62 -21.30 -11.24
N ALA A 31 -2.20 -20.31 -11.93
CA ALA A 31 -3.15 -19.38 -11.34
C ALA A 31 -4.44 -20.09 -10.87
N ALA A 32 -4.93 -21.10 -11.60
CA ALA A 32 -6.08 -21.89 -11.18
C ALA A 32 -5.82 -22.67 -9.88
N ALA A 33 -4.63 -23.30 -9.76
CA ALA A 33 -4.21 -24.01 -8.54
C ALA A 33 -4.06 -23.04 -7.35
N HIS A 34 -3.44 -21.88 -7.57
CA HIS A 34 -3.31 -20.84 -6.55
C HIS A 34 -4.66 -20.27 -6.11
N PHE A 35 -5.60 -20.05 -7.05
CA PHE A 35 -6.96 -19.60 -6.72
C PHE A 35 -7.71 -20.62 -5.86
N HIS A 36 -7.57 -21.91 -6.15
CA HIS A 36 -8.15 -22.97 -5.32
C HIS A 36 -7.55 -22.99 -3.91
N SER A 37 -6.22 -22.88 -3.79
CA SER A 37 -5.52 -22.79 -2.52
C SER A 37 -5.92 -21.55 -1.73
N PHE A 38 -6.04 -20.40 -2.39
CA PHE A 38 -6.55 -19.16 -1.81
C PHE A 38 -7.96 -19.33 -1.25
N ARG A 39 -8.89 -19.88 -2.03
CA ARG A 39 -10.27 -20.14 -1.55
C ARG A 39 -10.29 -21.02 -0.30
N LYS A 40 -9.50 -22.09 -0.28
CA LYS A 40 -9.40 -23.01 0.86
C LYS A 40 -8.80 -22.31 2.09
N LYS A 41 -7.72 -21.57 1.92
CA LYS A 41 -7.00 -20.87 3.00
C LYS A 41 -7.86 -19.79 3.68
N PHE A 42 -8.67 -19.07 2.90
CA PHE A 42 -9.47 -17.95 3.39
C PHE A 42 -10.96 -18.28 3.53
N HIS A 43 -11.32 -19.58 3.50
CA HIS A 43 -12.71 -20.08 3.63
C HIS A 43 -13.70 -19.39 2.69
N ARG A 44 -13.26 -19.02 1.47
CA ARG A 44 -14.12 -18.39 0.46
C ARG A 44 -14.93 -19.45 -0.27
N LEU A 45 -16.20 -19.59 0.15
CA LEU A 45 -17.17 -20.52 -0.47
C LEU A 45 -17.94 -19.75 -1.55
N TYR A 46 -17.72 -20.13 -2.80
CA TYR A 46 -18.57 -19.72 -3.92
C TYR A 46 -19.26 -20.97 -4.46
N GLU A 47 -20.50 -20.83 -4.91
CA GLU A 47 -21.18 -21.93 -5.59
C GLU A 47 -20.38 -22.37 -6.81
N VAL A 48 -20.27 -23.69 -6.98
CA VAL A 48 -19.58 -24.28 -8.15
C VAL A 48 -20.33 -23.86 -9.40
N ASP A 49 -19.58 -23.38 -10.41
CA ASP A 49 -20.12 -22.87 -11.69
C ASP A 49 -20.98 -21.60 -11.60
N SER A 50 -20.98 -20.90 -10.48
CA SER A 50 -21.62 -19.59 -10.41
C SER A 50 -20.89 -18.55 -11.26
N GLU A 51 -21.65 -17.60 -11.82
CA GLU A 51 -21.09 -16.47 -12.58
C GLU A 51 -20.08 -15.67 -11.73
N GLU A 52 -20.34 -15.58 -10.42
CA GLU A 52 -19.44 -14.96 -9.45
C GLU A 52 -18.11 -15.71 -9.35
N LEU A 53 -18.13 -17.04 -9.30
CA LEU A 53 -16.89 -17.84 -9.25
C LEU A 53 -16.05 -17.64 -10.51
N ILE A 54 -16.70 -17.62 -11.70
CA ILE A 54 -16.04 -17.41 -12.99
C ILE A 54 -15.39 -16.01 -13.00
N ARG A 55 -16.13 -14.97 -12.61
CA ARG A 55 -15.66 -13.59 -12.54
C ARG A 55 -14.47 -13.45 -11.57
N ARG A 56 -14.55 -14.02 -10.38
CA ARG A 56 -13.47 -14.02 -9.38
C ARG A 56 -12.22 -14.74 -9.86
N ARG A 57 -12.40 -15.86 -10.53
CA ARG A 57 -11.29 -16.60 -11.14
C ARG A 57 -10.58 -15.77 -12.21
N LEU A 58 -11.34 -15.09 -13.07
CA LEU A 58 -10.78 -14.21 -14.10
C LEU A 58 -10.01 -13.03 -13.47
N TYR A 59 -10.55 -12.40 -12.43
CA TYR A 59 -9.84 -11.34 -11.71
C TYR A 59 -8.54 -11.84 -11.09
N PHE A 60 -8.55 -12.99 -10.45
CA PHE A 60 -7.35 -13.59 -9.86
C PHE A 60 -6.29 -13.93 -10.94
N GLN A 61 -6.71 -14.47 -12.08
CA GLN A 61 -5.82 -14.74 -13.21
C GLN A 61 -5.22 -13.45 -13.77
N ASN A 62 -6.02 -12.41 -13.98
CA ASN A 62 -5.55 -11.12 -14.47
C ASN A 62 -4.58 -10.44 -13.49
N ALA A 63 -4.86 -10.50 -12.19
CA ALA A 63 -3.96 -10.02 -11.16
C ALA A 63 -2.62 -10.78 -11.19
N THR A 64 -2.65 -12.11 -11.30
CA THR A 64 -1.44 -12.94 -11.40
C THR A 64 -0.61 -12.59 -12.65
N LEU A 65 -1.26 -12.43 -13.81
CA LEU A 65 -0.59 -12.01 -15.05
C LEU A 65 0.01 -10.62 -14.93
N ARG A 66 -0.71 -9.69 -14.32
CA ARG A 66 -0.22 -8.33 -14.07
C ARG A 66 0.99 -8.32 -13.14
N HIS A 67 0.97 -9.12 -12.07
CA HIS A 67 2.11 -9.26 -11.16
C HIS A 67 3.35 -9.83 -11.89
N LEU A 68 3.18 -10.84 -12.74
CA LEU A 68 4.27 -11.39 -13.56
C LEU A 68 4.80 -10.36 -14.55
N TYR A 69 3.93 -9.61 -15.22
CA TYR A 69 4.30 -8.53 -16.13
C TYR A 69 5.08 -7.42 -15.41
N LEU A 70 4.57 -6.93 -14.28
CA LEU A 70 5.24 -5.89 -13.50
C LEU A 70 6.60 -6.36 -12.96
N ASN A 71 6.71 -7.62 -12.53
CA ASN A 71 7.95 -8.20 -12.07
C ASN A 71 8.97 -8.41 -13.22
N SER A 72 8.52 -8.54 -14.49
CA SER A 72 9.41 -8.69 -15.63
C SER A 72 10.18 -7.41 -15.99
N PHE A 73 9.69 -6.24 -15.61
CA PHE A 73 10.39 -4.96 -15.79
C PHE A 73 11.34 -4.61 -14.66
N SER A 74 11.35 -5.39 -13.58
CA SER A 74 12.16 -5.16 -12.40
C SER A 74 13.57 -5.69 -12.63
N THR A 75 14.39 -4.93 -13.37
CA THR A 75 15.83 -5.21 -13.54
C THR A 75 16.68 -4.65 -12.39
N GLU A 76 16.10 -3.78 -11.55
CA GLU A 76 16.78 -3.15 -10.43
C GLU A 76 16.36 -3.76 -9.09
N PRO A 77 17.32 -3.98 -8.16
CA PRO A 77 17.03 -4.51 -6.82
C PRO A 77 16.14 -3.57 -5.97
N GLN A 78 15.92 -2.33 -6.42
CA GLN A 78 15.19 -1.27 -5.70
C GLN A 78 13.75 -1.09 -6.17
N SER A 79 13.32 -1.74 -7.26
CA SER A 79 11.94 -1.71 -7.66
C SER A 79 11.11 -2.58 -6.70
N ALA A 80 9.96 -2.06 -6.27
CA ALA A 80 9.05 -2.76 -5.38
C ALA A 80 8.60 -4.09 -6.03
N ARG A 81 9.28 -5.19 -5.67
CA ARG A 81 8.77 -6.52 -5.96
C ARG A 81 7.55 -6.74 -5.07
N TRP A 82 6.50 -7.27 -5.63
CA TRP A 82 5.26 -7.63 -4.93
C TRP A 82 5.42 -8.70 -3.82
N ASN A 83 6.53 -9.34 -3.71
CA ASN A 83 7.03 -9.90 -2.47
C ASN A 83 7.80 -8.79 -1.77
N SER A 84 7.09 -7.79 -1.22
CA SER A 84 7.75 -6.75 -0.48
C SER A 84 8.50 -7.40 0.66
N ALA A 85 9.80 -7.42 0.52
CA ALA A 85 10.69 -7.94 1.54
C ALA A 85 10.59 -7.14 2.86
N CYS A 86 9.71 -6.14 2.94
CA CYS A 86 9.61 -5.25 4.08
C CYS A 86 8.16 -4.85 4.39
N GLY A 87 7.64 -5.27 5.54
CA GLY A 87 6.34 -4.86 6.08
C GLY A 87 6.41 -3.50 6.77
N SER A 88 6.82 -2.46 6.03
CA SER A 88 7.05 -1.09 6.54
C SER A 88 5.87 -0.13 6.36
N CYS A 89 4.69 -0.62 6.04
CA CYS A 89 3.48 0.20 5.84
C CYS A 89 3.19 1.13 7.02
N TRP A 90 3.43 0.65 8.25
CA TRP A 90 3.30 1.42 9.49
C TRP A 90 4.22 2.64 9.54
N ALA A 91 5.42 2.54 8.97
CA ALA A 91 6.37 3.65 8.90
C ALA A 91 5.99 4.62 7.78
N PHE A 92 5.54 4.12 6.61
CA PHE A 92 5.06 4.96 5.50
C PHE A 92 3.87 5.82 5.91
N SER A 93 2.87 5.25 6.60
CA SER A 93 1.69 5.99 7.04
C SER A 93 2.04 7.11 8.02
N VAL A 94 2.93 6.85 8.98
CA VAL A 94 3.40 7.84 9.96
C VAL A 94 4.20 8.96 9.29
N VAL A 95 5.18 8.60 8.47
CA VAL A 95 6.03 9.60 7.78
C VAL A 95 5.20 10.41 6.81
N GLY A 96 4.26 9.79 6.09
CA GLY A 96 3.32 10.47 5.21
C GLY A 96 2.46 11.51 5.95
N ALA A 97 1.95 11.17 7.14
CA ALA A 97 1.21 12.12 7.98
C ALA A 97 2.10 13.28 8.44
N VAL A 98 3.31 13.00 8.94
CA VAL A 98 4.25 14.03 9.43
C VAL A 98 4.63 15.01 8.31
N GLN A 99 5.05 14.52 7.14
CA GLN A 99 5.45 15.38 6.03
C GLN A 99 4.29 16.22 5.48
N SER A 100 3.07 15.67 5.48
CA SER A 100 1.87 16.38 5.03
C SER A 100 1.52 17.52 5.98
N VAL A 101 1.51 17.25 7.30
CA VAL A 101 1.23 18.29 8.31
C VAL A 101 2.32 19.37 8.30
N TYR A 102 3.58 19.00 8.09
CA TYR A 102 4.67 19.95 7.93
C TYR A 102 4.48 20.89 6.75
N ALA A 103 4.05 20.35 5.60
CA ALA A 103 3.74 21.16 4.42
C ALA A 103 2.49 22.04 4.61
N ILE A 104 1.42 21.54 5.24
CA ILE A 104 0.21 22.31 5.59
C ILE A 104 0.56 23.48 6.52
N GLY A 105 1.53 23.31 7.41
CA GLY A 105 2.05 24.37 8.28
C GLY A 105 2.84 25.46 7.57
N GLY A 106 2.87 25.48 6.23
CA GLY A 106 3.51 26.52 5.41
C GLY A 106 4.94 26.23 4.98
N SER A 107 5.45 25.04 5.28
CA SER A 107 6.76 24.58 4.80
C SER A 107 6.65 23.97 3.38
N GLN A 108 7.79 23.87 2.70
CA GLN A 108 7.83 23.10 1.45
C GLN A 108 7.60 21.62 1.75
N LEU A 109 6.87 20.93 0.88
CA LEU A 109 6.70 19.48 0.99
C LEU A 109 8.05 18.79 0.75
N GLU A 110 8.63 18.23 1.80
CA GLU A 110 9.86 17.44 1.76
C GLU A 110 9.53 15.96 1.96
N GLN A 111 10.23 15.11 1.21
CA GLN A 111 10.18 13.67 1.47
C GLN A 111 11.04 13.34 2.69
N LEU A 112 10.39 12.93 3.77
CA LEU A 112 11.07 12.50 4.99
C LEU A 112 11.43 11.01 4.95
N SER A 113 12.42 10.61 5.75
CA SER A 113 12.94 9.26 5.74
C SER A 113 12.03 8.25 6.42
N VAL A 114 11.46 7.36 5.64
CA VAL A 114 10.78 6.16 6.11
C VAL A 114 11.78 5.18 6.72
N GLN A 115 12.99 5.07 6.16
CA GLN A 115 14.01 4.14 6.63
C GLN A 115 14.48 4.46 8.05
N GLN A 116 14.59 5.74 8.40
CA GLN A 116 14.93 6.15 9.76
C GLN A 116 13.90 5.61 10.77
N VAL A 117 12.61 5.66 10.43
CA VAL A 117 11.56 5.12 11.30
C VAL A 117 11.63 3.59 11.37
N VAL A 118 11.85 2.91 10.25
CA VAL A 118 12.02 1.46 10.17
C VAL A 118 13.18 0.98 11.04
N ASP A 119 14.32 1.66 10.99
CA ASP A 119 15.55 1.25 11.69
C ASP A 119 15.57 1.67 13.16
N CYS A 120 14.94 2.81 13.53
CA CYS A 120 15.11 3.43 14.83
C CYS A 120 13.93 3.29 15.80
N SER A 121 12.75 2.92 15.31
CA SER A 121 11.58 2.67 16.19
C SER A 121 11.67 1.30 16.84
N PHE A 122 12.55 1.12 17.80
CA PHE A 122 12.95 -0.18 18.37
C PHE A 122 11.84 -1.02 19.01
N LYS A 123 10.69 -0.44 19.35
CA LYS A 123 9.53 -1.19 19.82
C LYS A 123 8.71 -1.80 18.68
N ASN A 124 8.96 -1.37 17.45
CA ASN A 124 8.47 -2.00 16.23
C ASN A 124 9.50 -3.04 15.74
N LYS A 125 9.10 -3.88 14.77
CA LYS A 125 9.93 -5.00 14.30
C LYS A 125 10.56 -4.72 12.91
N GLY A 126 10.76 -3.45 12.56
CA GLY A 126 11.32 -3.08 11.26
C GLY A 126 10.50 -3.61 10.10
N CYS A 127 11.10 -4.43 9.24
CA CYS A 127 10.44 -5.06 8.10
C CYS A 127 9.50 -6.22 8.45
N ASP A 128 9.57 -6.74 9.67
CA ASP A 128 8.66 -7.79 10.14
C ASP A 128 7.33 -7.23 10.66
N GLY A 129 7.13 -5.91 10.50
CA GLY A 129 5.90 -5.24 10.84
C GLY A 129 6.02 -4.27 12.02
N GLY A 130 4.93 -3.57 12.28
CA GLY A 130 4.86 -2.60 13.36
C GLY A 130 3.51 -1.90 13.43
N SER A 131 3.41 -0.94 14.34
CA SER A 131 2.21 -0.14 14.57
C SER A 131 2.51 1.35 14.42
N PRO A 132 1.67 2.11 13.70
CA PRO A 132 1.77 3.57 13.63
C PRO A 132 1.76 4.23 15.01
N SER A 133 0.90 3.78 15.93
CA SER A 133 0.81 4.34 17.28
C SER A 133 2.11 4.15 18.10
N VAL A 134 2.78 3.01 17.94
CA VAL A 134 4.07 2.73 18.58
C VAL A 134 5.16 3.63 18.02
N ALA A 135 5.17 3.86 16.69
CA ALA A 135 6.11 4.78 16.04
C ALA A 135 5.88 6.24 16.47
N LEU A 136 4.62 6.68 16.50
CA LEU A 136 4.27 8.03 16.95
C LEU A 136 4.61 8.24 18.43
N THR A 137 4.39 7.23 19.28
CA THR A 137 4.81 7.27 20.68
C THR A 137 6.33 7.43 20.80
N TRP A 138 7.10 6.69 20.00
CA TRP A 138 8.56 6.81 19.96
C TRP A 138 8.99 8.22 19.53
N LEU A 139 8.43 8.75 18.43
CA LEU A 139 8.72 10.11 17.94
C LEU A 139 8.41 11.19 18.98
N LYS A 140 7.24 11.10 19.63
CA LYS A 140 6.81 12.02 20.68
C LYS A 140 7.74 11.97 21.89
N GLN A 141 8.15 10.78 22.35
CA GLN A 141 8.96 10.62 23.55
C GLN A 141 10.42 11.02 23.34
N THR A 142 11.00 10.65 22.21
CA THR A 142 12.42 10.88 21.93
C THR A 142 12.70 12.27 21.38
N LYS A 143 11.67 12.95 20.84
CA LYS A 143 11.82 14.23 20.13
C LYS A 143 12.86 14.16 18.99
N VAL A 144 13.08 12.96 18.45
CA VAL A 144 13.98 12.80 17.31
C VAL A 144 13.41 13.53 16.10
N LYS A 145 14.28 14.19 15.36
CA LYS A 145 13.90 14.83 14.10
C LYS A 145 13.94 13.80 12.97
N LEU A 146 12.86 13.68 12.22
CA LEU A 146 12.87 12.95 10.97
C LEU A 146 13.64 13.76 9.94
N VAL A 147 14.70 13.16 9.41
CA VAL A 147 15.54 13.75 8.36
C VAL A 147 14.94 13.48 6.98
N THR A 148 15.53 14.06 5.94
CA THR A 148 15.05 13.88 4.58
C THR A 148 15.32 12.46 4.07
N GLN A 149 14.57 12.04 3.06
CA GLN A 149 14.78 10.78 2.32
C GLN A 149 16.16 10.71 1.67
N SER A 150 16.73 11.85 1.25
CA SER A 150 18.08 11.94 0.69
C SER A 150 19.17 11.66 1.72
N ASP A 151 18.99 12.11 2.98
CA ASP A 151 19.95 11.89 4.07
C ASP A 151 19.91 10.45 4.60
N TYR A 152 18.72 9.82 4.54
CA TYR A 152 18.52 8.46 5.01
C TYR A 152 17.62 7.68 4.03
N PRO A 153 18.17 7.18 2.91
CA PRO A 153 17.42 6.56 1.83
C PRO A 153 16.73 5.25 2.21
N TYR A 154 15.54 5.01 1.66
CA TYR A 154 14.79 3.77 1.86
C TYR A 154 15.49 2.56 1.23
N LYS A 155 15.66 1.48 1.99
CA LYS A 155 16.40 0.26 1.59
C LYS A 155 15.54 -0.99 1.55
N ALA A 156 14.25 -0.93 1.97
CA ALA A 156 13.33 -2.05 2.06
C ALA A 156 13.89 -3.25 2.87
N LYS A 157 14.69 -2.97 3.89
CA LYS A 157 15.23 -3.94 4.85
C LYS A 157 15.50 -3.25 6.18
N THR A 158 15.35 -3.95 7.29
CA THR A 158 15.74 -3.46 8.60
C THR A 158 17.26 -3.30 8.65
N GLY A 159 17.73 -2.14 9.06
CA GLY A 159 19.12 -1.80 9.22
C GLY A 159 19.47 -1.39 10.64
N ILE A 160 20.72 -0.92 10.82
CA ILE A 160 21.18 -0.31 12.07
C ILE A 160 20.70 1.13 12.09
N CYS A 161 20.14 1.57 13.22
CA CYS A 161 19.70 2.94 13.40
C CYS A 161 20.91 3.90 13.40
N HIS A 162 20.87 4.89 12.52
CA HIS A 162 21.84 5.98 12.49
C HIS A 162 21.23 7.21 13.15
N PHE A 163 21.81 7.61 14.27
CA PHE A 163 21.40 8.84 14.95
C PHE A 163 22.10 10.05 14.32
N PHE A 164 21.29 11.04 13.94
CA PHE A 164 21.82 12.33 13.50
C PHE A 164 21.98 13.24 14.69
N SER A 165 22.98 14.14 14.64
CA SER A 165 23.15 15.14 15.67
C SER A 165 21.93 16.07 15.72
N ARG A 166 21.64 16.66 16.88
CA ARG A 166 20.52 17.61 17.05
C ARG A 166 20.60 18.84 16.14
N SER A 167 21.77 19.10 15.58
CA SER A 167 22.03 20.19 14.62
C SER A 167 21.55 19.90 13.20
N HIS A 168 21.25 18.64 12.85
CA HIS A 168 20.66 18.33 11.55
C HIS A 168 19.23 18.89 11.45
N GLY A 169 18.91 19.43 10.27
CA GLY A 169 17.55 19.79 9.91
C GLY A 169 16.59 18.59 10.04
N GLY A 170 15.31 18.85 10.10
CA GLY A 170 14.31 17.78 10.17
C GLY A 170 13.10 18.17 10.99
N VAL A 171 12.08 17.29 10.99
CA VAL A 171 10.76 17.52 11.56
C VAL A 171 10.56 16.70 12.82
N SER A 172 10.17 17.35 13.92
CA SER A 172 9.87 16.69 15.20
C SER A 172 8.37 16.63 15.44
N VAL A 173 7.89 15.49 15.92
CA VAL A 173 6.50 15.31 16.36
C VAL A 173 6.38 15.82 17.81
N LYS A 174 5.48 16.77 18.03
CA LYS A 174 5.16 17.27 19.39
C LYS A 174 4.19 16.33 20.10
N ASP A 175 3.12 15.96 19.37
CA ASP A 175 2.06 15.12 19.90
C ASP A 175 1.33 14.37 18.78
N PHE A 176 0.45 13.46 19.15
CA PHE A 176 -0.50 12.81 18.26
C PHE A 176 -1.77 12.42 19.01
N SER A 177 -2.88 12.31 18.31
CA SER A 177 -4.10 11.67 18.82
C SER A 177 -4.26 10.29 18.20
N LEU A 178 -4.88 9.37 18.94
CA LEU A 178 -5.30 8.06 18.44
C LEU A 178 -6.74 7.85 18.89
N GLN A 179 -7.65 7.69 17.94
CA GLN A 179 -9.08 7.62 18.21
C GLN A 179 -9.74 6.53 17.37
N ASP A 180 -10.83 5.99 17.90
CA ASP A 180 -11.76 5.10 17.19
C ASP A 180 -12.97 5.94 16.75
N PHE A 181 -13.21 5.96 15.45
CA PHE A 181 -14.35 6.63 14.80
C PHE A 181 -15.33 5.62 14.20
N SER A 182 -15.31 4.36 14.62
CA SER A 182 -16.28 3.34 14.18
C SER A 182 -17.70 3.83 14.45
N GLY A 183 -18.50 3.92 13.36
CA GLY A 183 -19.85 4.51 13.42
C GLY A 183 -19.89 6.05 13.54
N GLN A 184 -18.75 6.73 13.49
CA GLN A 184 -18.63 8.19 13.58
C GLN A 184 -17.71 8.75 12.46
N GLU A 185 -17.79 8.20 11.27
CA GLU A 185 -16.89 8.58 10.16
C GLU A 185 -17.06 10.04 9.73
N GLU A 186 -18.20 10.67 10.01
CA GLU A 186 -18.37 12.11 9.82
C GLU A 186 -17.46 12.93 10.74
N ALA A 187 -17.31 12.51 12.00
CA ALA A 187 -16.34 13.13 12.91
C ALA A 187 -14.89 12.91 12.44
N MET A 188 -14.59 11.75 11.83
CA MET A 188 -13.30 11.50 11.21
C MET A 188 -13.02 12.45 10.03
N MET A 189 -14.02 12.80 9.21
CA MET A 189 -13.88 13.85 8.18
C MET A 189 -13.46 15.19 8.81
N GLY A 190 -14.09 15.56 9.93
CA GLY A 190 -13.71 16.75 10.70
C GLY A 190 -12.25 16.71 11.16
N GLN A 191 -11.76 15.57 11.64
CA GLN A 191 -10.35 15.38 12.02
C GLN A 191 -9.39 15.55 10.84
N LEU A 192 -9.75 15.00 9.68
CA LEU A 192 -8.94 15.12 8.46
C LEU A 192 -8.82 16.58 8.01
N VAL A 193 -9.92 17.34 8.03
CA VAL A 193 -9.94 18.75 7.63
C VAL A 193 -9.13 19.62 8.61
N GLN A 194 -9.25 19.35 9.91
CA GLN A 194 -8.59 20.16 10.93
C GLN A 194 -7.11 19.86 11.10
N ASN A 195 -6.72 18.61 10.99
CA ASN A 195 -5.38 18.15 11.38
C ASN A 195 -4.53 17.63 10.20
N GLY A 196 -5.08 17.61 8.98
CA GLY A 196 -4.41 17.04 7.80
C GLY A 196 -4.52 15.53 7.71
N PRO A 197 -3.75 14.88 6.82
CA PRO A 197 -3.83 13.46 6.56
C PRO A 197 -3.69 12.57 7.79
N LEU A 198 -4.51 11.52 7.84
CA LEU A 198 -4.66 10.63 8.98
C LEU A 198 -4.01 9.27 8.70
N ALA A 199 -3.14 8.80 9.59
CA ALA A 199 -2.60 7.45 9.53
C ALA A 199 -3.62 6.46 10.11
N VAL A 200 -4.03 5.47 9.32
CA VAL A 200 -5.05 4.49 9.70
C VAL A 200 -4.60 3.06 9.46
N ILE A 201 -5.24 2.11 10.15
CA ILE A 201 -5.01 0.69 9.97
C ILE A 201 -6.26 0.07 9.34
N VAL A 202 -6.05 -0.80 8.35
CA VAL A 202 -7.14 -1.40 7.56
C VAL A 202 -6.92 -2.89 7.32
N ASP A 203 -7.98 -3.60 6.93
CA ASP A 203 -7.89 -4.88 6.24
C ASP A 203 -7.70 -4.65 4.73
N ALA A 204 -6.50 -4.87 4.24
CA ALA A 204 -6.14 -4.71 2.84
C ALA A 204 -5.96 -6.04 2.09
N VAL A 205 -6.45 -7.16 2.62
CA VAL A 205 -6.28 -8.49 1.97
C VAL A 205 -6.84 -8.49 0.55
N SER A 206 -8.00 -7.87 0.33
CA SER A 206 -8.63 -7.79 -1.00
C SER A 206 -8.04 -6.70 -1.91
N TRP A 207 -7.21 -5.80 -1.36
CA TRP A 207 -6.67 -4.67 -2.11
C TRP A 207 -5.61 -5.06 -3.14
N GLN A 208 -5.00 -6.24 -2.98
CA GLN A 208 -4.03 -6.75 -3.95
C GLN A 208 -4.61 -6.84 -5.38
N ASP A 209 -5.91 -7.07 -5.48
CA ASP A 209 -6.64 -7.22 -6.74
C ASP A 209 -7.45 -5.96 -7.12
N TYR A 210 -7.17 -4.82 -6.47
CA TYR A 210 -7.87 -3.58 -6.75
C TYR A 210 -7.48 -3.00 -8.12
N LEU A 211 -8.46 -2.87 -9.00
CA LEU A 211 -8.30 -2.36 -10.37
C LEU A 211 -8.94 -0.98 -10.58
N GLY A 212 -9.57 -0.42 -9.55
CA GLY A 212 -10.26 0.87 -9.59
C GLY A 212 -11.66 0.82 -9.00
N GLY A 213 -12.35 1.97 -9.02
CA GLY A 213 -13.66 2.13 -8.40
C GLY A 213 -13.59 2.31 -6.87
N ILE A 214 -14.74 2.23 -6.21
CA ILE A 214 -14.87 2.42 -4.77
C ILE A 214 -15.04 1.05 -4.09
N ILE A 215 -14.16 0.72 -3.15
CA ILE A 215 -14.28 -0.50 -2.32
C ILE A 215 -15.45 -0.32 -1.37
N GLN A 216 -16.46 -1.19 -1.48
CA GLN A 216 -17.66 -1.17 -0.65
C GLN A 216 -17.81 -2.43 0.20
N HIS A 217 -17.17 -3.52 -0.24
CA HIS A 217 -17.27 -4.86 0.32
C HIS A 217 -15.92 -5.58 0.21
N HIS A 218 -15.87 -6.85 0.62
CA HIS A 218 -14.72 -7.76 0.44
C HIS A 218 -13.54 -7.54 1.39
N CYS A 219 -13.72 -6.76 2.42
CA CYS A 219 -12.81 -6.65 3.55
C CYS A 219 -13.60 -6.69 4.86
N THR A 220 -12.93 -6.93 5.95
CA THR A 220 -13.54 -7.00 7.29
C THR A 220 -12.93 -5.94 8.18
N SER A 221 -13.67 -5.50 9.19
CA SER A 221 -13.14 -4.70 10.29
C SER A 221 -12.43 -5.55 11.36
N GLN A 222 -12.53 -6.88 11.30
CA GLN A 222 -11.97 -7.78 12.33
C GLN A 222 -10.47 -8.07 12.18
N TRP A 223 -9.85 -7.75 11.04
CA TRP A 223 -8.47 -8.10 10.73
C TRP A 223 -7.69 -6.89 10.21
N SER A 224 -7.02 -6.21 11.12
CA SER A 224 -6.11 -5.11 10.76
C SER A 224 -4.75 -5.66 10.35
N ASN A 225 -4.36 -5.49 9.08
CA ASN A 225 -3.13 -6.07 8.52
C ASN A 225 -2.27 -5.08 7.73
N HIS A 226 -2.74 -3.85 7.53
CA HIS A 226 -2.05 -2.86 6.71
C HIS A 226 -2.28 -1.45 7.23
N ALA A 227 -1.25 -0.61 7.17
CA ALA A 227 -1.34 0.79 7.53
C ALA A 227 -1.24 1.68 6.29
N VAL A 228 -2.11 2.68 6.20
CA VAL A 228 -2.24 3.59 5.05
C VAL A 228 -2.50 5.02 5.51
N LEU A 229 -2.55 5.96 4.58
CA LEU A 229 -2.80 7.37 4.85
C LEU A 229 -4.10 7.83 4.20
N VAL A 230 -5.08 8.26 4.98
CA VAL A 230 -6.28 8.94 4.49
C VAL A 230 -5.91 10.38 4.20
N VAL A 231 -6.02 10.80 2.93
CA VAL A 231 -5.60 12.13 2.48
C VAL A 231 -6.76 13.03 2.06
N GLY A 232 -7.95 12.45 1.88
CA GLY A 232 -9.12 13.18 1.45
C GLY A 232 -10.39 12.35 1.50
N TYR A 233 -11.48 12.97 1.09
CA TYR A 233 -12.78 12.30 0.89
C TYR A 233 -13.55 13.02 -0.21
N ASP A 234 -14.53 12.33 -0.77
CA ASP A 234 -15.50 12.88 -1.73
C ASP A 234 -16.91 12.43 -1.34
N THR A 235 -17.80 13.42 -1.17
CA THR A 235 -19.21 13.23 -0.82
C THR A 235 -20.15 13.73 -1.92
N THR A 236 -19.63 14.10 -3.08
CA THR A 236 -20.42 14.72 -4.17
C THR A 236 -21.14 13.69 -5.03
N GLY A 237 -20.68 12.45 -5.07
CA GLY A 237 -21.28 11.35 -5.83
C GLY A 237 -22.34 10.58 -5.04
N GLU A 238 -22.95 9.59 -5.70
CA GLU A 238 -23.94 8.70 -5.06
C GLU A 238 -23.36 7.87 -3.92
N ILE A 239 -22.06 7.56 -4.00
CA ILE A 239 -21.33 6.78 -3.00
C ILE A 239 -20.21 7.65 -2.47
N PRO A 240 -20.32 8.19 -1.25
CA PRO A 240 -19.24 8.92 -0.61
C PRO A 240 -18.06 7.97 -0.31
N TYR A 241 -16.82 8.49 -0.45
CA TYR A 241 -15.63 7.66 -0.26
C TYR A 241 -14.44 8.41 0.31
N TRP A 242 -13.59 7.68 1.03
CA TRP A 242 -12.27 8.11 1.44
C TRP A 242 -11.28 7.98 0.29
N ILE A 243 -10.38 8.96 0.17
CA ILE A 243 -9.21 8.92 -0.72
C ILE A 243 -8.03 8.49 0.13
N VAL A 244 -7.51 7.32 -0.18
CA VAL A 244 -6.48 6.66 0.64
C VAL A 244 -5.21 6.48 -0.18
N GLN A 245 -4.11 7.02 0.31
CA GLN A 245 -2.78 6.82 -0.25
C GLN A 245 -2.18 5.53 0.30
N ASN A 246 -1.81 4.63 -0.62
CA ASN A 246 -1.14 3.38 -0.30
C ASN A 246 0.39 3.49 -0.50
N SER A 247 1.14 2.52 0.02
CA SER A 247 2.61 2.45 -0.07
C SER A 247 3.11 1.37 -1.05
N TRP A 248 2.27 0.97 -2.02
CA TRP A 248 2.60 -0.09 -2.98
C TRP A 248 3.06 0.43 -4.35
N GLY A 249 3.43 1.71 -4.42
CA GLY A 249 3.90 2.38 -5.63
C GLY A 249 2.79 2.94 -6.51
N THR A 250 3.16 3.85 -7.42
CA THR A 250 2.20 4.58 -8.28
C THR A 250 1.63 3.73 -9.41
N SER A 251 2.20 2.57 -9.69
CA SER A 251 1.66 1.60 -10.66
C SER A 251 0.52 0.76 -10.11
N TRP A 252 0.27 0.79 -8.79
CA TRP A 252 -0.82 0.11 -8.14
C TRP A 252 -2.03 1.04 -8.00
N GLY A 253 -3.24 0.47 -8.13
CA GLY A 253 -4.48 1.19 -7.92
C GLY A 253 -4.66 2.36 -8.88
N ASN A 254 -5.19 3.47 -8.38
CA ASN A 254 -5.29 4.72 -9.11
C ASN A 254 -4.08 5.60 -8.76
N GLU A 255 -2.97 5.45 -9.48
CA GLU A 255 -1.71 6.17 -9.23
C GLU A 255 -1.18 6.05 -7.79
N GLY A 256 -1.35 4.88 -7.17
CA GLY A 256 -0.97 4.62 -5.78
C GLY A 256 -2.09 4.86 -4.77
N TYR A 257 -3.27 5.29 -5.20
CA TYR A 257 -4.43 5.54 -4.36
C TYR A 257 -5.51 4.46 -4.50
N VAL A 258 -6.34 4.38 -3.48
CA VAL A 258 -7.55 3.54 -3.44
C VAL A 258 -8.70 4.34 -2.83
N TYR A 259 -9.91 4.07 -3.30
CA TYR A 259 -11.13 4.68 -2.80
C TYR A 259 -11.91 3.67 -1.96
N VAL A 260 -12.27 4.06 -0.75
CA VAL A 260 -13.00 3.21 0.22
C VAL A 260 -14.28 3.93 0.61
N LYS A 261 -15.43 3.25 0.50
CA LYS A 261 -16.74 3.82 0.83
C LYS A 261 -16.76 4.33 2.26
N ILE A 262 -17.33 5.52 2.44
CA ILE A 262 -17.66 6.10 3.75
C ILE A 262 -18.95 5.47 4.27
N GLY A 263 -19.01 5.20 5.56
CA GLY A 263 -20.11 4.56 6.24
C GLY A 263 -19.90 3.06 6.41
N SER A 264 -20.39 2.53 7.50
CA SER A 264 -20.26 1.12 7.88
C SER A 264 -18.83 0.63 8.15
N ASN A 265 -17.88 1.53 8.40
CA ASN A 265 -16.49 1.23 8.74
C ASN A 265 -15.84 0.20 7.78
N VAL A 266 -15.97 0.44 6.49
CA VAL A 266 -15.48 -0.47 5.44
C VAL A 266 -13.98 -0.70 5.61
N CYS A 267 -13.55 -1.95 5.61
CA CYS A 267 -12.16 -2.38 5.87
C CYS A 267 -11.59 -2.00 7.25
N GLY A 268 -12.41 -1.57 8.20
CA GLY A 268 -11.95 -1.12 9.52
C GLY A 268 -11.25 0.25 9.51
N ILE A 269 -11.46 1.05 8.47
CA ILE A 269 -10.72 2.30 8.23
C ILE A 269 -10.86 3.33 9.35
N ALA A 270 -11.93 3.25 10.13
CA ALA A 270 -12.23 4.19 11.21
C ALA A 270 -11.85 3.69 12.61
N GLU A 271 -11.36 2.45 12.78
CA GLU A 271 -11.09 1.86 14.10
C GLU A 271 -9.81 2.40 14.77
N SER A 272 -8.78 2.65 13.98
CA SER A 272 -7.49 3.11 14.50
C SER A 272 -6.98 4.27 13.67
N VAL A 273 -7.32 5.47 14.09
CA VAL A 273 -7.10 6.71 13.37
C VAL A 273 -6.16 7.60 14.16
N ALA A 274 -4.99 7.90 13.59
CA ALA A 274 -4.00 8.76 14.21
C ALA A 274 -3.84 10.08 13.43
N ALA A 275 -3.93 11.21 14.15
CA ALA A 275 -3.55 12.53 13.68
C ALA A 275 -2.25 12.97 14.36
N VAL A 276 -1.41 13.72 13.63
CA VAL A 276 -0.07 14.15 14.07
C VAL A 276 -0.05 15.65 14.31
N PHE A 277 0.68 16.09 15.33
CA PHE A 277 0.88 17.51 15.69
C PHE A 277 2.38 17.85 15.73
N LEU A 278 2.77 18.91 15.01
CA LEU A 278 4.17 19.39 14.89
C LEU A 278 4.42 20.67 15.65
#